data_e05871f706521191c3f754a818a986d6
#
_entry.id   e05871f706521191c3f754a818a986d6
#
_cell.length_a   1.000
_cell.length_b   1.000
_cell.length_c   1.000
_cell.angle_alpha   90.00
_cell.angle_beta   90.00
_cell.angle_gamma   90.00
#
_symmetry.space_group_name_H-M   'P 1'
#
loop_
_entity.id
_entity.type
_entity.pdbx_description
1 polymer ?
#
loop_
_entity_poly.entity_id
_entity_poly.type
_entity_poly.pdbx_seq_one_letter_code
_entity_poly.pdbx_strand_id
1 'polypeptide(L)'
;METTEKNMEHGEHFNESIVNEVILEDMKKNRIDHMKYLPGMEVLEESDVMDQVISAMNAYDYDKYTEADVRRALAHDNRTPEDFQALLSPAALPLLEEIAQAAQKETRKHFGNSVYMFTPIYIANYCENYCIYCGFNCHNKIRRAKLNAEEIDKEMAAIAKTGLQEILILTGESRAKSDVKYIGEACKIARKYFKVIGLEVYPMNSDEYAHLHECGADYVTVFQETYNSDKYETLHLAGHKRIFPYRLNAQERALKGGMRGVGFAALLGLDDFRKDAFATGYHAYLLQRKYPHAEIAFSCPRLRPIINNDRINPMDVHEPQLLQVVCAYRLFMPFASITVSTREC
;
A
#
# COMPACT_ATOMS: atom_id res chain seq x y z
N MET A 1 -40.54 -38.70 3.94
CA MET A 1 -40.44 -37.59 4.87
C MET A 1 -39.95 -36.39 4.08
N GLU A 2 -40.97 -35.66 3.62
CA GLU A 2 -40.82 -34.37 2.95
C GLU A 2 -40.50 -33.33 4.01
N THR A 3 -39.51 -32.49 3.76
CA THR A 3 -39.36 -31.26 4.51
C THR A 3 -38.86 -30.17 3.58
N THR A 4 -39.77 -29.34 3.18
CA THR A 4 -39.80 -27.87 3.19
C THR A 4 -38.57 -27.18 2.66
N GLU A 5 -38.42 -27.20 1.36
CA GLU A 5 -37.97 -26.04 0.58
C GLU A 5 -39.20 -25.15 0.32
N LYS A 6 -39.31 -24.04 1.02
CA LYS A 6 -40.20 -22.94 0.60
C LYS A 6 -39.75 -21.62 1.21
N ASN A 7 -39.61 -20.65 0.31
CA ASN A 7 -39.64 -19.21 0.51
C ASN A 7 -38.32 -18.50 0.87
N MET A 8 -37.52 -18.25 -0.15
CA MET A 8 -36.76 -17.00 -0.32
C MET A 8 -36.85 -16.57 -1.78
N GLU A 9 -38.03 -16.22 -2.24
CA GLU A 9 -38.25 -15.43 -3.43
C GLU A 9 -38.85 -14.09 -2.98
N HIS A 10 -38.33 -13.00 -3.60
CA HIS A 10 -38.66 -11.59 -3.47
C HIS A 10 -37.82 -10.80 -2.43
N GLY A 11 -36.49 -10.80 -2.60
CA GLY A 11 -35.71 -9.62 -2.34
C GLY A 11 -35.77 -8.75 -3.61
N GLU A 12 -36.36 -7.57 -3.50
CA GLU A 12 -36.36 -6.54 -4.55
C GLU A 12 -34.93 -6.39 -5.07
N HIS A 13 -34.72 -6.63 -6.37
CA HIS A 13 -33.52 -6.22 -7.08
C HIS A 13 -33.45 -4.69 -7.03
N PHE A 14 -32.86 -4.17 -5.96
CA PHE A 14 -32.42 -2.80 -5.93
C PHE A 14 -31.47 -2.65 -7.12
N ASN A 15 -31.84 -1.81 -8.06
CA ASN A 15 -31.08 -1.58 -9.27
C ASN A 15 -29.79 -0.86 -8.87
N GLU A 16 -28.74 -1.64 -8.56
CA GLU A 16 -27.42 -1.15 -8.10
C GLU A 16 -26.82 -0.12 -9.07
N SER A 17 -27.19 -0.17 -10.35
CA SER A 17 -26.79 0.82 -11.34
C SER A 17 -27.37 2.20 -11.07
N ILE A 18 -28.65 2.31 -10.67
CA ILE A 18 -29.32 3.58 -10.40
C ILE A 18 -28.78 4.20 -9.09
N VAL A 19 -28.59 3.40 -8.05
CA VAL A 19 -28.01 3.86 -6.77
C VAL A 19 -26.58 4.36 -6.99
N ASN A 20 -25.80 3.67 -7.80
CA ASN A 20 -24.44 4.09 -8.13
C ASN A 20 -24.40 5.38 -8.98
N GLU A 21 -25.34 5.57 -9.89
CA GLU A 21 -25.43 6.80 -10.68
C GLU A 21 -25.86 8.01 -9.82
N VAL A 22 -26.83 7.84 -8.94
CA VAL A 22 -27.28 8.90 -8.01
C VAL A 22 -26.17 9.29 -7.03
N ILE A 23 -25.45 8.29 -6.48
CA ILE A 23 -24.30 8.53 -5.59
C ILE A 23 -23.18 9.26 -6.37
N LEU A 24 -22.89 8.85 -7.59
CA LEU A 24 -21.87 9.48 -8.43
C LEU A 24 -22.25 10.92 -8.81
N GLU A 25 -23.53 11.20 -9.07
CA GLU A 25 -23.99 12.57 -9.36
C GLU A 25 -23.93 13.48 -8.12
N ASP A 26 -24.34 12.99 -6.95
CA ASP A 26 -24.24 13.74 -5.70
C ASP A 26 -22.78 14.02 -5.32
N MET A 27 -21.90 13.04 -5.52
CA MET A 27 -20.46 13.20 -5.35
C MET A 27 -19.85 14.21 -6.34
N LYS A 28 -20.34 14.29 -7.57
CA LYS A 28 -19.88 15.31 -8.54
C LYS A 28 -20.24 16.72 -8.09
N LYS A 29 -21.40 16.91 -7.45
CA LYS A 29 -21.86 18.24 -6.96
C LYS A 29 -21.10 18.72 -5.73
N ASN A 30 -20.70 17.78 -4.84
CA ASN A 30 -20.04 18.07 -3.57
C ASN A 30 -18.57 17.64 -3.57
N ARG A 31 -17.94 17.60 -4.74
CA ARG A 31 -16.62 17.00 -4.94
C ARG A 31 -15.52 17.80 -4.23
N ILE A 32 -14.88 17.16 -3.24
CA ILE A 32 -13.67 17.69 -2.62
C ILE A 32 -12.54 17.67 -3.65
N ASP A 33 -11.85 18.79 -3.83
CA ASP A 33 -10.64 18.85 -4.64
C ASP A 33 -9.57 17.94 -4.02
N HIS A 34 -9.20 16.89 -4.73
CA HIS A 34 -8.29 15.85 -4.24
C HIS A 34 -6.85 16.34 -4.06
N MET A 35 -6.50 17.50 -4.62
CA MET A 35 -5.17 18.11 -4.46
C MET A 35 -5.08 19.08 -3.28
N LYS A 36 -6.22 19.39 -2.62
CA LYS A 36 -6.26 20.32 -1.47
C LYS A 36 -6.34 19.59 -0.15
N TYR A 37 -5.43 19.96 0.76
CA TYR A 37 -5.47 19.48 2.14
C TYR A 37 -6.76 19.92 2.84
N LEU A 38 -7.32 19.03 3.64
CA LEU A 38 -8.45 19.35 4.51
C LEU A 38 -7.96 20.01 5.80
N PRO A 39 -8.85 20.77 6.50
CA PRO A 39 -8.50 21.34 7.80
C PRO A 39 -7.97 20.30 8.78
N GLY A 40 -6.85 20.60 9.43
CA GLY A 40 -6.19 19.70 10.38
C GLY A 40 -5.19 18.70 9.76
N MET A 41 -5.10 18.63 8.44
CA MET A 41 -4.05 17.87 7.78
C MET A 41 -2.73 18.65 7.76
N GLU A 42 -1.64 18.03 8.19
CA GLU A 42 -0.30 18.62 8.15
C GLU A 42 0.24 18.68 6.72
N VAL A 43 0.65 19.88 6.32
CA VAL A 43 1.36 20.14 5.06
C VAL A 43 2.85 20.10 5.31
N LEU A 44 3.62 19.42 4.46
CA LEU A 44 5.09 19.42 4.50
C LEU A 44 5.61 20.49 3.54
N GLU A 45 5.59 21.76 3.96
CA GLU A 45 5.96 22.92 3.11
C GLU A 45 7.40 22.88 2.57
N GLU A 46 8.32 22.25 3.30
CA GLU A 46 9.74 22.15 2.91
C GLU A 46 10.05 20.88 2.10
N SER A 47 9.05 20.05 1.79
CA SER A 47 9.28 18.82 1.03
C SER A 47 8.90 18.98 -0.43
N ASP A 48 9.85 18.73 -1.29
CA ASP A 48 9.71 18.70 -2.75
C ASP A 48 9.63 17.25 -3.29
N VAL A 49 9.54 16.26 -2.40
CA VAL A 49 9.56 14.83 -2.76
C VAL A 49 8.41 14.47 -3.70
N MET A 50 7.20 14.96 -3.40
CA MET A 50 6.05 14.71 -4.27
C MET A 50 6.27 15.24 -5.69
N ASP A 51 6.76 16.48 -5.81
CA ASP A 51 6.97 17.12 -7.12
C ASP A 51 8.06 16.39 -7.91
N GLN A 52 9.14 15.96 -7.25
CA GLN A 52 10.19 15.17 -7.89
C GLN A 52 9.65 13.81 -8.37
N VAL A 53 8.89 13.09 -7.55
CA VAL A 53 8.32 11.78 -7.90
C VAL A 53 7.38 11.89 -9.09
N ILE A 54 6.43 12.82 -9.04
CA ILE A 54 5.43 12.99 -10.10
C ILE A 54 6.08 13.48 -11.40
N SER A 55 7.01 14.41 -11.32
CA SER A 55 7.76 14.89 -12.49
C SER A 55 8.56 13.76 -13.14
N ALA A 56 9.30 12.98 -12.35
CA ALA A 56 10.11 11.87 -12.86
C ALA A 56 9.22 10.74 -13.45
N MET A 57 8.09 10.43 -12.82
CA MET A 57 7.13 9.45 -13.35
C MET A 57 6.55 9.90 -14.69
N ASN A 58 6.15 11.17 -14.80
CA ASN A 58 5.59 11.70 -16.04
C ASN A 58 6.61 11.74 -17.17
N ALA A 59 7.88 11.96 -16.86
CA ALA A 59 8.99 11.94 -17.82
C ALA A 59 9.43 10.52 -18.20
N TYR A 60 8.99 9.49 -17.48
CA TYR A 60 9.37 8.11 -17.76
C TYR A 60 8.71 7.60 -19.02
N ASP A 61 9.49 7.53 -20.10
CA ASP A 61 9.17 6.89 -21.36
C ASP A 61 9.87 5.52 -21.41
N TYR A 62 9.14 4.46 -21.13
CA TYR A 62 9.71 3.10 -21.07
C TYR A 62 9.95 2.48 -22.44
N ASP A 63 9.36 3.02 -23.51
CA ASP A 63 9.51 2.49 -24.86
C ASP A 63 10.85 2.90 -25.49
N LYS A 64 11.53 3.89 -24.92
CA LYS A 64 12.87 4.29 -25.38
C LYS A 64 13.98 3.29 -25.05
N TYR A 65 13.77 2.39 -24.07
CA TYR A 65 14.80 1.48 -23.61
C TYR A 65 14.95 0.26 -24.50
N THR A 66 16.19 -0.23 -24.60
CA THR A 66 16.58 -1.43 -25.35
C THR A 66 17.15 -2.49 -24.41
N GLU A 67 17.33 -3.73 -24.91
CA GLU A 67 18.03 -4.79 -24.16
C GLU A 67 19.46 -4.38 -23.78
N ALA A 68 20.13 -3.56 -24.61
CA ALA A 68 21.47 -3.05 -24.31
C ALA A 68 21.47 -2.16 -23.06
N ASP A 69 20.42 -1.32 -22.88
CA ASP A 69 20.26 -0.49 -21.70
C ASP A 69 20.01 -1.33 -20.44
N VAL A 70 19.21 -2.38 -20.55
CA VAL A 70 18.97 -3.33 -19.46
C VAL A 70 20.26 -4.05 -19.07
N ARG A 71 21.06 -4.53 -20.03
CA ARG A 71 22.35 -5.18 -19.77
C ARG A 71 23.36 -4.23 -19.13
N ARG A 72 23.36 -2.96 -19.53
CA ARG A 72 24.16 -1.92 -18.89
C ARG A 72 23.73 -1.71 -17.43
N ALA A 73 22.40 -1.61 -17.16
CA ALA A 73 21.87 -1.51 -15.80
C ALA A 73 22.26 -2.71 -14.92
N LEU A 74 22.25 -3.91 -15.48
CA LEU A 74 22.68 -5.13 -14.77
C LEU A 74 24.18 -5.13 -14.45
N ALA A 75 25.01 -4.49 -15.28
CA ALA A 75 26.44 -4.41 -15.07
C ALA A 75 26.87 -3.37 -14.01
N HIS A 76 26.00 -2.46 -13.63
CA HIS A 76 26.30 -1.47 -12.60
C HIS A 76 26.19 -2.07 -11.19
N ASP A 77 27.16 -1.77 -10.32
CA ASP A 77 27.11 -2.16 -8.90
C ASP A 77 26.12 -1.28 -8.12
N ASN A 78 26.12 0.04 -8.38
CA ASN A 78 25.20 1.00 -7.80
C ASN A 78 24.28 1.53 -8.90
N ARG A 79 23.05 1.07 -8.89
CA ARG A 79 22.06 1.39 -9.91
C ARG A 79 21.43 2.75 -9.68
N THR A 80 21.39 3.53 -10.74
CA THR A 80 20.77 4.85 -10.78
C THR A 80 19.25 4.75 -11.01
N PRO A 81 18.49 5.84 -10.83
CA PRO A 81 17.09 5.88 -11.25
C PRO A 81 16.89 5.55 -12.75
N GLU A 82 17.83 5.92 -13.63
CA GLU A 82 17.79 5.57 -15.06
C GLU A 82 17.95 4.06 -15.27
N ASP A 83 18.87 3.40 -14.55
CA ASP A 83 19.00 1.94 -14.58
C ASP A 83 17.71 1.25 -14.10
N PHE A 84 17.07 1.81 -13.07
CA PHE A 84 15.80 1.29 -12.56
C PHE A 84 14.68 1.41 -13.59
N GLN A 85 14.60 2.52 -14.32
CA GLN A 85 13.69 2.70 -15.44
C GLN A 85 13.91 1.64 -16.54
N ALA A 86 15.16 1.39 -16.92
CA ALA A 86 15.50 0.35 -17.89
C ALA A 86 15.04 -1.05 -17.43
N LEU A 87 15.27 -1.40 -16.15
CA LEU A 87 14.85 -2.68 -15.57
C LEU A 87 13.33 -2.86 -15.51
N LEU A 88 12.56 -1.78 -15.44
CA LEU A 88 11.09 -1.80 -15.47
C LEU A 88 10.50 -1.74 -16.89
N SER A 89 11.31 -1.45 -17.91
CA SER A 89 10.86 -1.31 -19.29
C SER A 89 10.41 -2.64 -19.90
N PRO A 90 9.63 -2.62 -21.00
CA PRO A 90 9.30 -3.82 -21.76
C PRO A 90 10.53 -4.58 -22.28
N ALA A 91 11.63 -3.86 -22.59
CA ALA A 91 12.88 -4.45 -23.06
C ALA A 91 13.56 -5.38 -22.03
N ALA A 92 13.16 -5.31 -20.76
CA ALA A 92 13.68 -6.19 -19.71
C ALA A 92 13.00 -7.57 -19.67
N LEU A 93 11.81 -7.74 -20.24
CA LEU A 93 11.08 -9.03 -20.19
C LEU A 93 11.84 -10.19 -20.83
N PRO A 94 12.51 -10.06 -21.99
CA PRO A 94 13.33 -11.12 -22.56
C PRO A 94 14.53 -11.50 -21.69
N LEU A 95 14.98 -10.62 -20.80
CA LEU A 95 16.11 -10.78 -19.89
C LEU A 95 15.70 -11.12 -18.46
N LEU A 96 14.44 -11.48 -18.24
CA LEU A 96 13.88 -11.66 -16.88
C LEU A 96 14.64 -12.69 -16.05
N GLU A 97 15.14 -13.77 -16.65
CA GLU A 97 15.96 -14.77 -15.96
C GLU A 97 17.30 -14.17 -15.49
N GLU A 98 17.98 -13.39 -16.35
CA GLU A 98 19.24 -12.74 -15.99
C GLU A 98 19.02 -11.73 -14.83
N ILE A 99 17.90 -10.97 -14.90
CA ILE A 99 17.48 -10.02 -13.86
C ILE A 99 17.19 -10.75 -12.56
N ALA A 100 16.46 -11.87 -12.60
CA ALA A 100 16.12 -12.66 -11.42
C ALA A 100 17.36 -13.25 -10.75
N GLN A 101 18.31 -13.76 -11.52
CA GLN A 101 19.58 -14.26 -11.00
C GLN A 101 20.43 -13.16 -10.35
N ALA A 102 20.47 -11.96 -10.94
CA ALA A 102 21.14 -10.81 -10.35
C ALA A 102 20.47 -10.38 -9.03
N ALA A 103 19.14 -10.30 -9.01
CA ALA A 103 18.34 -9.99 -7.81
C ALA A 103 18.52 -11.04 -6.70
N GLN A 104 18.64 -12.33 -7.06
CA GLN A 104 18.93 -13.40 -6.11
C GLN A 104 20.31 -13.22 -5.46
N LYS A 105 21.33 -12.83 -6.23
CA LYS A 105 22.68 -12.54 -5.68
C LYS A 105 22.63 -11.42 -4.66
N GLU A 106 21.94 -10.31 -4.97
CA GLU A 106 21.76 -9.19 -4.03
C GLU A 106 20.97 -9.62 -2.78
N THR A 107 19.93 -10.42 -2.95
CA THR A 107 19.16 -10.95 -1.82
C THR A 107 20.05 -11.78 -0.89
N ARG A 108 20.83 -12.71 -1.45
CA ARG A 108 21.75 -13.55 -0.65
C ARG A 108 22.83 -12.74 0.04
N LYS A 109 23.35 -11.70 -0.63
CA LYS A 109 24.39 -10.82 -0.09
C LYS A 109 23.89 -10.02 1.12
N HIS A 110 22.65 -9.53 1.09
CA HIS A 110 22.10 -8.62 2.10
C HIS A 110 21.25 -9.30 3.17
N PHE A 111 20.58 -10.40 2.82
CA PHE A 111 19.63 -11.10 3.70
C PHE A 111 20.00 -12.55 3.98
N GLY A 112 20.97 -13.11 3.26
CA GLY A 112 21.33 -14.53 3.37
C GLY A 112 20.16 -15.43 2.97
N ASN A 113 19.85 -16.41 3.81
CA ASN A 113 18.70 -17.30 3.67
C ASN A 113 17.59 -16.99 4.68
N SER A 114 17.65 -15.84 5.33
CA SER A 114 16.66 -15.44 6.32
C SER A 114 15.40 -14.91 5.65
N VAL A 115 14.25 -15.33 6.16
CA VAL A 115 12.93 -14.83 5.76
C VAL A 115 12.21 -14.33 7.01
N TYR A 116 11.80 -13.07 7.00
CA TYR A 116 10.93 -12.54 8.02
C TYR A 116 9.49 -12.96 7.74
N MET A 117 8.82 -13.41 8.79
CA MET A 117 7.41 -13.80 8.71
C MET A 117 6.60 -13.02 9.73
N PHE A 118 5.51 -12.44 9.26
CA PHE A 118 4.52 -11.76 10.10
C PHE A 118 3.10 -12.10 9.63
N THR A 119 2.13 -11.74 10.43
CA THR A 119 0.72 -11.87 10.04
C THR A 119 -0.02 -10.56 10.27
N PRO A 120 -1.00 -10.22 9.43
CA PRO A 120 -1.89 -9.10 9.67
C PRO A 120 -2.96 -9.45 10.72
N ILE A 121 -3.38 -8.44 11.48
CA ILE A 121 -4.58 -8.46 12.32
C ILE A 121 -5.45 -7.24 12.02
N TYR A 122 -6.70 -7.48 11.61
CA TYR A 122 -7.69 -6.42 11.46
C TYR A 122 -8.39 -6.16 12.78
N ILE A 123 -8.08 -5.05 13.44
CA ILE A 123 -8.73 -4.67 14.71
C ILE A 123 -10.04 -3.91 14.50
N ALA A 124 -10.22 -3.28 13.31
CA ALA A 124 -11.48 -2.65 12.89
C ALA A 124 -11.56 -2.60 11.35
N ASN A 125 -12.76 -2.78 10.79
CA ASN A 125 -12.98 -2.72 9.35
C ASN A 125 -13.97 -1.63 8.91
N TYR A 126 -14.29 -0.69 9.79
CA TYR A 126 -15.06 0.51 9.43
C TYR A 126 -14.21 1.41 8.54
N CYS A 127 -14.80 1.92 7.45
CA CYS A 127 -14.14 2.81 6.51
C CYS A 127 -15.10 3.91 6.07
N GLU A 128 -14.62 5.13 5.96
CA GLU A 128 -15.39 6.31 5.52
C GLU A 128 -15.10 6.66 4.06
N ASN A 129 -14.14 5.96 3.44
CA ASN A 129 -13.75 6.22 2.07
C ASN A 129 -14.57 5.44 1.06
N TYR A 130 -14.74 6.03 -0.11
CA TYR A 130 -15.28 5.32 -1.26
C TYR A 130 -14.20 5.12 -2.32
N CYS A 131 -13.44 4.04 -2.17
CA CYS A 131 -12.50 3.55 -3.17
C CYS A 131 -13.19 2.46 -3.99
N ILE A 132 -13.34 2.64 -5.30
CA ILE A 132 -14.15 1.75 -6.14
C ILE A 132 -13.60 0.32 -6.24
N TYR A 133 -12.32 0.12 -5.90
CA TYR A 133 -11.62 -1.18 -5.95
C TYR A 133 -11.52 -1.87 -4.59
N CYS A 134 -12.02 -1.26 -3.50
CA CYS A 134 -11.79 -1.76 -2.15
C CYS A 134 -13.03 -2.42 -1.56
N GLY A 135 -12.88 -3.65 -1.06
CA GLY A 135 -13.95 -4.38 -0.38
C GLY A 135 -14.43 -3.72 0.92
N PHE A 136 -13.63 -2.83 1.52
CA PHE A 136 -13.98 -2.11 2.75
C PHE A 136 -14.63 -0.75 2.49
N ASN A 137 -14.84 -0.33 1.23
CA ASN A 137 -15.44 0.96 0.95
C ASN A 137 -16.77 1.16 1.71
N CYS A 138 -17.12 2.42 2.00
CA CYS A 138 -18.25 2.76 2.87
C CYS A 138 -19.62 2.32 2.33
N HIS A 139 -19.75 2.10 1.02
CA HIS A 139 -20.99 1.67 0.36
C HIS A 139 -21.11 0.13 0.24
N ASN A 140 -20.01 -0.60 0.46
CA ASN A 140 -20.08 -2.06 0.38
C ASN A 140 -20.76 -2.65 1.61
N LYS A 141 -21.77 -3.47 1.37
CA LYS A 141 -22.59 -4.14 2.41
C LYS A 141 -21.84 -5.36 2.95
N ILE A 142 -20.92 -5.14 3.88
CA ILE A 142 -20.17 -6.20 4.57
C ILE A 142 -20.41 -6.12 6.07
N ARG A 143 -20.16 -7.21 6.79
CA ARG A 143 -20.17 -7.20 8.25
C ARG A 143 -19.07 -6.28 8.77
N ARG A 144 -19.44 -5.23 9.51
CA ARG A 144 -18.51 -4.32 10.18
C ARG A 144 -18.26 -4.79 11.61
N ALA A 145 -16.97 -4.71 12.02
CA ALA A 145 -16.56 -5.07 13.37
C ALA A 145 -15.45 -4.12 13.85
N LYS A 146 -15.37 -3.97 15.16
CA LYS A 146 -14.28 -3.31 15.87
C LYS A 146 -14.04 -4.13 17.14
N LEU A 147 -12.82 -4.58 17.34
CA LEU A 147 -12.42 -5.34 18.52
C LEU A 147 -12.24 -4.42 19.73
N ASN A 148 -12.67 -4.86 20.89
CA ASN A 148 -12.31 -4.21 22.14
C ASN A 148 -10.93 -4.66 22.66
N ALA A 149 -10.42 -4.07 23.74
CA ALA A 149 -9.09 -4.36 24.25
C ALA A 149 -8.90 -5.84 24.66
N GLU A 150 -9.92 -6.47 25.22
CA GLU A 150 -9.85 -7.90 25.62
C GLU A 150 -9.83 -8.81 24.39
N GLU A 151 -10.61 -8.50 23.37
CA GLU A 151 -10.61 -9.23 22.11
C GLU A 151 -9.25 -9.08 21.39
N ILE A 152 -8.68 -7.87 21.34
CA ILE A 152 -7.35 -7.62 20.78
C ILE A 152 -6.29 -8.43 21.53
N ASP A 153 -6.28 -8.39 22.86
CA ASP A 153 -5.30 -9.12 23.69
C ASP A 153 -5.41 -10.64 23.45
N LYS A 154 -6.62 -11.18 23.39
CA LYS A 154 -6.89 -12.60 23.13
C LYS A 154 -6.39 -13.04 21.75
N GLU A 155 -6.69 -12.26 20.70
CA GLU A 155 -6.25 -12.56 19.34
C GLU A 155 -4.71 -12.48 19.24
N MET A 156 -4.07 -11.44 19.80
CA MET A 156 -2.62 -11.30 19.80
C MET A 156 -1.93 -12.42 20.59
N ALA A 157 -2.48 -12.82 21.73
CA ALA A 157 -1.98 -13.96 22.49
C ALA A 157 -2.07 -15.27 21.70
N ALA A 158 -3.15 -15.46 20.91
CA ALA A 158 -3.31 -16.65 20.06
C ALA A 158 -2.29 -16.65 18.90
N ILE A 159 -2.07 -15.51 18.26
CA ILE A 159 -1.07 -15.35 17.19
C ILE A 159 0.34 -15.58 17.74
N ALA A 160 0.68 -15.04 18.90
CA ALA A 160 2.00 -15.20 19.50
C ALA A 160 2.38 -16.67 19.77
N LYS A 161 1.40 -17.54 20.04
CA LYS A 161 1.62 -19.00 20.20
C LYS A 161 2.16 -19.67 18.92
N THR A 162 1.99 -19.06 17.76
CA THR A 162 2.57 -19.56 16.51
C THR A 162 4.08 -19.37 16.42
N GLY A 163 4.68 -18.56 17.32
CA GLY A 163 6.10 -18.23 17.32
C GLY A 163 6.46 -17.00 16.49
N LEU A 164 5.50 -16.36 15.82
CA LEU A 164 5.75 -15.10 15.09
C LEU A 164 6.21 -14.00 16.05
N GLN A 165 7.21 -13.23 15.62
CA GLN A 165 7.80 -12.15 16.41
C GLN A 165 7.33 -10.76 15.98
N GLU A 166 6.60 -10.70 14.89
CA GLU A 166 6.11 -9.47 14.25
C GLU A 166 4.62 -9.55 13.96
N ILE A 167 3.92 -8.45 14.15
CA ILE A 167 2.49 -8.27 13.87
C ILE A 167 2.28 -7.02 13.02
N LEU A 168 1.39 -7.08 12.04
CA LEU A 168 0.92 -5.93 11.29
C LEU A 168 -0.52 -5.62 11.68
N ILE A 169 -0.74 -4.47 12.32
CA ILE A 169 -2.06 -4.03 12.77
C ILE A 169 -2.73 -3.23 11.66
N LEU A 170 -3.92 -3.65 11.25
CA LEU A 170 -4.71 -3.03 10.19
C LEU A 170 -6.04 -2.49 10.70
N THR A 171 -6.45 -1.35 10.11
CA THR A 171 -7.81 -0.84 10.25
C THR A 171 -8.35 -0.41 8.89
N GLY A 172 -9.69 -0.33 8.79
CA GLY A 172 -10.26 0.57 7.79
C GLY A 172 -9.99 2.03 8.17
N GLU A 173 -10.13 2.93 7.20
CA GLU A 173 -9.89 4.35 7.41
C GLU A 173 -11.14 5.04 7.97
N SER A 174 -11.32 5.03 9.28
CA SER A 174 -12.37 5.76 10.01
C SER A 174 -11.82 6.36 11.29
N ARG A 175 -11.58 7.66 11.30
CA ARG A 175 -11.13 8.37 12.51
C ARG A 175 -12.16 8.34 13.63
N ALA A 176 -13.46 8.22 13.29
CA ALA A 176 -14.54 8.13 14.27
C ALA A 176 -14.61 6.76 14.96
N LYS A 177 -14.21 5.68 14.29
CA LYS A 177 -14.30 4.32 14.83
C LYS A 177 -12.94 3.74 15.30
N SER A 178 -11.87 4.09 14.63
CA SER A 178 -10.49 3.66 14.95
C SER A 178 -9.59 4.89 14.99
N ASP A 179 -9.77 5.72 16.04
CA ASP A 179 -8.94 6.90 16.27
C ASP A 179 -7.51 6.53 16.68
N VAL A 180 -6.63 7.51 16.73
CA VAL A 180 -5.20 7.33 17.06
C VAL A 180 -5.02 6.72 18.44
N LYS A 181 -5.87 7.07 19.41
CA LYS A 181 -5.81 6.49 20.78
C LYS A 181 -6.13 5.01 20.77
N TYR A 182 -7.17 4.60 20.06
CA TYR A 182 -7.53 3.19 19.92
C TYR A 182 -6.42 2.37 19.26
N ILE A 183 -5.80 2.90 18.20
CA ILE A 183 -4.66 2.25 17.54
C ILE A 183 -3.46 2.18 18.49
N GLY A 184 -3.17 3.26 19.24
CA GLY A 184 -2.11 3.29 20.23
C GLY A 184 -2.30 2.27 21.36
N GLU A 185 -3.53 2.09 21.85
CA GLU A 185 -3.82 1.03 22.84
C GLU A 185 -3.60 -0.37 22.26
N ALA A 186 -3.96 -0.60 21.00
CA ALA A 186 -3.65 -1.87 20.33
C ALA A 186 -2.13 -2.10 20.22
N CYS A 187 -1.34 -1.06 19.93
CA CYS A 187 0.14 -1.15 19.93
C CYS A 187 0.69 -1.53 21.31
N LYS A 188 0.20 -0.91 22.40
CA LYS A 188 0.61 -1.26 23.77
C LYS A 188 0.27 -2.71 24.13
N ILE A 189 -0.89 -3.20 23.69
CA ILE A 189 -1.26 -4.61 23.88
C ILE A 189 -0.31 -5.50 23.08
N ALA A 190 -0.04 -5.17 21.81
CA ALA A 190 0.85 -5.94 20.93
C ALA A 190 2.27 -6.06 21.52
N ARG A 191 2.79 -5.02 22.19
CA ARG A 191 4.12 -5.04 22.83
C ARG A 191 4.30 -6.11 23.90
N LYS A 192 3.23 -6.63 24.45
CA LYS A 192 3.30 -7.77 25.39
C LYS A 192 3.74 -9.06 24.70
N TYR A 193 3.53 -9.17 23.40
CA TYR A 193 3.64 -10.41 22.61
C TYR A 193 4.67 -10.35 21.49
N PHE A 194 4.86 -9.19 20.86
CA PHE A 194 5.65 -9.05 19.64
C PHE A 194 6.82 -8.08 19.82
N LYS A 195 7.93 -8.39 19.14
CA LYS A 195 9.14 -7.55 19.13
C LYS A 195 9.02 -6.41 18.11
N VAL A 196 8.30 -6.66 17.00
CA VAL A 196 8.11 -5.68 15.93
C VAL A 196 6.62 -5.49 15.71
N ILE A 197 6.19 -4.22 15.65
CA ILE A 197 4.82 -3.83 15.43
C ILE A 197 4.76 -2.89 14.24
N GLY A 198 4.16 -3.37 13.15
CA GLY A 198 3.83 -2.58 11.98
C GLY A 198 2.39 -2.09 12.00
N LEU A 199 2.16 -0.99 11.33
CA LEU A 199 0.85 -0.41 11.13
C LEU A 199 0.53 -0.28 9.64
N GLU A 200 -0.65 -0.73 9.23
CA GLU A 200 -1.24 -0.44 7.92
C GLU A 200 -2.60 0.24 8.17
N VAL A 201 -2.53 1.54 8.35
CA VAL A 201 -3.64 2.40 8.76
C VAL A 201 -3.71 3.63 7.87
N TYR A 202 -4.69 4.49 8.12
CA TYR A 202 -4.83 5.74 7.35
C TYR A 202 -3.67 6.72 7.59
N PRO A 203 -3.40 7.64 6.62
CA PRO A 203 -2.40 8.70 6.80
C PRO A 203 -2.69 9.57 8.01
N MET A 204 -1.63 9.96 8.71
CA MET A 204 -1.68 10.75 9.93
C MET A 204 -0.70 11.92 9.89
N ASN A 205 -0.85 12.87 10.80
CA ASN A 205 0.12 13.93 11.02
C ASN A 205 1.37 13.41 11.76
N SER A 206 2.45 14.16 11.75
CA SER A 206 3.71 13.74 12.36
C SER A 206 3.61 13.53 13.88
N ASP A 207 2.84 14.36 14.58
CA ASP A 207 2.58 14.24 16.00
C ASP A 207 1.74 13.00 16.35
N GLU A 208 0.77 12.64 15.50
CA GLU A 208 -0.01 11.41 15.64
C GLU A 208 0.88 10.17 15.44
N TYR A 209 1.78 10.19 14.46
CA TYR A 209 2.77 9.13 14.28
C TYR A 209 3.75 9.03 15.46
N ALA A 210 4.19 10.17 16.00
CA ALA A 210 5.04 10.20 17.20
C ALA A 210 4.33 9.54 18.40
N HIS A 211 3.05 9.85 18.61
CA HIS A 211 2.25 9.19 19.65
C HIS A 211 2.16 7.67 19.44
N LEU A 212 1.93 7.21 18.22
CA LEU A 212 1.88 5.76 17.93
C LEU A 212 3.23 5.10 18.12
N HIS A 213 4.34 5.78 17.78
CA HIS A 213 5.68 5.30 18.05
C HIS A 213 5.93 5.16 19.56
N GLU A 214 5.55 6.14 20.37
CA GLU A 214 5.60 6.07 21.85
C GLU A 214 4.74 4.91 22.39
N CYS A 215 3.62 4.60 21.75
CA CYS A 215 2.79 3.44 22.08
C CYS A 215 3.40 2.10 21.66
N GLY A 216 4.51 2.12 20.91
CA GLY A 216 5.28 0.94 20.55
C GLY A 216 5.21 0.55 19.06
N ALA A 217 4.66 1.35 18.18
CA ALA A 217 4.75 1.10 16.74
C ALA A 217 6.18 1.31 16.23
N ASP A 218 6.69 0.39 15.42
CA ASP A 218 8.04 0.45 14.85
C ASP A 218 8.05 1.04 13.44
N TYR A 219 7.07 0.67 12.61
CA TYR A 219 6.98 1.12 11.23
C TYR A 219 5.53 1.29 10.78
N VAL A 220 5.35 2.05 9.71
CA VAL A 220 4.05 2.23 9.08
C VAL A 220 4.14 1.98 7.58
N THR A 221 3.09 1.37 7.05
CA THR A 221 2.92 1.16 5.62
C THR A 221 1.67 1.91 5.16
N VAL A 222 1.83 2.75 4.13
CA VAL A 222 0.72 3.48 3.50
C VAL A 222 0.86 3.35 2.00
N PHE A 223 0.00 2.55 1.38
CA PHE A 223 0.01 2.38 -0.06
C PHE A 223 -0.53 3.61 -0.76
N GLN A 224 0.23 4.15 -1.71
CA GLN A 224 -0.21 5.28 -2.54
C GLN A 224 -1.32 4.87 -3.51
N GLU A 225 -1.39 3.60 -3.83
CA GLU A 225 -2.32 2.96 -4.76
C GLU A 225 -1.93 3.23 -6.21
N THR A 226 -1.99 4.46 -6.69
CA THR A 226 -1.41 4.95 -7.94
C THR A 226 -0.81 6.33 -7.74
N TYR A 227 0.27 6.63 -8.45
CA TYR A 227 0.93 7.93 -8.44
C TYR A 227 0.39 8.89 -9.52
N ASN A 228 -0.46 8.40 -10.42
CA ASN A 228 -1.19 9.24 -11.35
C ASN A 228 -2.35 9.94 -10.62
N SER A 229 -2.22 11.24 -10.35
CA SER A 229 -3.22 12.01 -9.59
C SER A 229 -4.58 12.08 -10.27
N ASP A 230 -4.63 12.16 -11.61
CA ASP A 230 -5.89 12.20 -12.35
C ASP A 230 -6.62 10.86 -12.28
N LYS A 231 -5.87 9.76 -12.39
CA LYS A 231 -6.42 8.42 -12.19
C LYS A 231 -6.85 8.21 -10.75
N TYR A 232 -6.03 8.64 -9.78
CA TYR A 232 -6.30 8.56 -8.34
C TYR A 232 -7.64 9.21 -8.00
N GLU A 233 -7.93 10.38 -8.57
CA GLU A 233 -9.18 11.09 -8.39
C GLU A 233 -10.41 10.27 -8.81
N THR A 234 -10.30 9.53 -9.90
CA THR A 234 -11.39 8.68 -10.43
C THR A 234 -11.63 7.42 -9.61
N LEU A 235 -10.64 6.98 -8.85
CA LEU A 235 -10.68 5.77 -8.03
C LEU A 235 -11.11 6.02 -6.58
N HIS A 236 -10.87 7.23 -6.05
CA HIS A 236 -11.16 7.63 -4.68
C HIS A 236 -12.23 8.72 -4.67
N LEU A 237 -13.49 8.29 -4.62
CA LEU A 237 -14.64 9.17 -4.86
C LEU A 237 -15.06 9.99 -3.64
N ALA A 238 -14.79 9.48 -2.42
CA ALA A 238 -15.12 10.19 -1.18
C ALA A 238 -14.20 9.79 -0.03
N GLY A 239 -14.23 10.59 1.06
CA GLY A 239 -13.48 10.38 2.29
C GLY A 239 -12.08 10.99 2.25
N HIS A 240 -11.37 10.87 3.38
CA HIS A 240 -10.03 11.45 3.56
C HIS A 240 -8.97 10.85 2.64
N LYS A 241 -9.11 9.58 2.26
CA LYS A 241 -8.21 8.91 1.30
C LYS A 241 -8.19 9.60 -0.06
N ARG A 242 -9.24 10.37 -0.40
CA ARG A 242 -9.29 11.13 -1.62
C ARG A 242 -8.17 12.18 -1.72
N ILE A 243 -7.62 12.66 -0.61
CA ILE A 243 -6.61 13.73 -0.60
C ILE A 243 -5.24 13.16 -0.99
N PHE A 244 -4.91 13.29 -2.27
CA PHE A 244 -3.72 12.72 -2.91
C PHE A 244 -2.40 13.16 -2.24
N PRO A 245 -2.10 14.48 -2.07
CA PRO A 245 -0.82 14.89 -1.52
C PRO A 245 -0.67 14.50 -0.05
N TYR A 246 -1.77 14.49 0.73
CA TYR A 246 -1.72 14.05 2.11
C TYR A 246 -1.36 12.57 2.24
N ARG A 247 -1.85 11.73 1.33
CA ARG A 247 -1.51 10.31 1.32
C ARG A 247 -0.09 10.07 0.83
N LEU A 248 0.33 10.74 -0.24
CA LEU A 248 1.68 10.58 -0.79
C LEU A 248 2.75 10.94 0.25
N ASN A 249 2.56 12.01 1.00
CA ASN A 249 3.52 12.48 2.00
C ASN A 249 3.40 11.75 3.37
N ALA A 250 2.64 10.65 3.46
CA ALA A 250 2.42 9.96 4.73
C ALA A 250 3.69 9.34 5.30
N GLN A 251 4.53 8.73 4.45
CA GLN A 251 5.79 8.12 4.89
C GLN A 251 6.77 9.15 5.43
N GLU A 252 6.85 10.31 4.80
CA GLU A 252 7.72 11.38 5.30
C GLU A 252 7.25 11.91 6.65
N ARG A 253 5.94 12.11 6.84
CA ARG A 253 5.39 12.47 8.15
C ARG A 253 5.66 11.41 9.20
N ALA A 254 5.57 10.12 8.84
CA ALA A 254 5.88 9.04 9.75
C ALA A 254 7.34 9.04 10.21
N LEU A 255 8.28 9.28 9.30
CA LEU A 255 9.71 9.42 9.63
C LEU A 255 9.97 10.65 10.51
N LYS A 256 9.33 11.79 10.24
CA LYS A 256 9.36 12.97 11.12
C LYS A 256 8.79 12.66 12.51
N GLY A 257 7.77 11.83 12.60
CA GLY A 257 7.18 11.33 13.87
C GLY A 257 8.02 10.27 14.57
N GLY A 258 9.22 9.92 14.06
CA GLY A 258 10.15 9.01 14.72
C GLY A 258 9.95 7.54 14.40
N MET A 259 9.08 7.17 13.45
CA MET A 259 8.98 5.79 13.01
C MET A 259 10.31 5.29 12.45
N ARG A 260 10.73 4.09 12.87
CA ARG A 260 11.97 3.45 12.44
C ARG A 260 11.96 3.09 10.96
N GLY A 261 10.80 2.69 10.43
CA GLY A 261 10.67 2.26 9.05
C GLY A 261 9.37 2.71 8.40
N VAL A 262 9.40 2.69 7.06
CA VAL A 262 8.23 3.00 6.22
C VAL A 262 8.12 2.05 5.05
N GLY A 263 6.89 1.65 4.77
CA GLY A 263 6.54 0.78 3.65
C GLY A 263 5.89 1.53 2.50
N PHE A 264 6.24 1.13 1.29
CA PHE A 264 5.77 1.72 0.03
C PHE A 264 5.09 0.67 -0.83
N ALA A 265 4.00 1.05 -1.47
CA ALA A 265 3.40 0.28 -2.56
C ALA A 265 2.49 1.14 -3.44
N ALA A 266 2.40 0.73 -4.69
CA ALA A 266 1.25 0.97 -5.55
C ALA A 266 0.44 -0.33 -5.66
N LEU A 267 -0.86 -0.24 -5.87
CA LEU A 267 -1.70 -1.38 -6.21
C LEU A 267 -1.61 -1.60 -7.73
N LEU A 268 -0.71 -2.50 -8.12
CA LEU A 268 -0.36 -2.72 -9.52
C LEU A 268 -1.58 -3.19 -10.34
N GLY A 269 -1.89 -2.46 -11.40
CA GLY A 269 -3.04 -2.69 -12.27
C GLY A 269 -4.21 -1.72 -12.08
N LEU A 270 -4.10 -0.74 -11.17
CA LEU A 270 -5.05 0.37 -11.12
C LEU A 270 -4.83 1.37 -12.26
N ASP A 271 -3.58 1.59 -12.63
CA ASP A 271 -3.13 2.41 -13.75
C ASP A 271 -1.91 1.76 -14.41
N ASP A 272 -1.11 2.51 -15.16
CA ASP A 272 0.15 2.04 -15.75
C ASP A 272 1.10 1.51 -14.66
N PHE A 273 1.21 0.19 -14.56
CA PHE A 273 1.96 -0.46 -13.49
C PHE A 273 3.46 -0.17 -13.55
N ARG A 274 4.03 0.12 -14.74
CA ARG A 274 5.46 0.45 -14.88
C ARG A 274 5.76 1.83 -14.31
N LYS A 275 4.89 2.80 -14.61
CA LYS A 275 4.99 4.15 -14.05
C LYS A 275 4.76 4.14 -12.54
N ASP A 276 3.74 3.40 -12.07
CA ASP A 276 3.47 3.27 -10.64
C ASP A 276 4.60 2.55 -9.89
N ALA A 277 5.16 1.48 -10.46
CA ALA A 277 6.31 0.78 -9.87
C ALA A 277 7.56 1.68 -9.82
N PHE A 278 7.83 2.43 -10.91
CA PHE A 278 8.93 3.39 -10.93
C PHE A 278 8.74 4.49 -9.88
N ALA A 279 7.56 5.11 -9.84
CA ALA A 279 7.25 6.16 -8.86
C ALA A 279 7.37 5.66 -7.42
N THR A 280 6.90 4.45 -7.13
CA THR A 280 7.03 3.81 -5.80
C THR A 280 8.49 3.66 -5.40
N GLY A 281 9.33 3.10 -6.27
CA GLY A 281 10.76 2.91 -5.99
C GLY A 281 11.51 4.23 -5.89
N TYR A 282 11.20 5.20 -6.74
CA TYR A 282 11.84 6.51 -6.72
C TYR A 282 11.44 7.34 -5.50
N HIS A 283 10.19 7.25 -5.07
CA HIS A 283 9.71 7.85 -3.82
C HIS A 283 10.50 7.32 -2.61
N ALA A 284 10.61 6.00 -2.49
CA ALA A 284 11.38 5.37 -1.44
C ALA A 284 12.88 5.77 -1.48
N TYR A 285 13.45 5.83 -2.67
CA TYR A 285 14.84 6.26 -2.89
C TYR A 285 15.08 7.70 -2.41
N LEU A 286 14.19 8.64 -2.75
CA LEU A 286 14.31 10.04 -2.30
C LEU A 286 14.19 10.15 -0.78
N LEU A 287 13.24 9.45 -0.16
CA LEU A 287 13.09 9.47 1.29
C LEU A 287 14.26 8.79 2.01
N GLN A 288 14.82 7.71 1.49
CA GLN A 288 16.01 7.10 2.09
C GLN A 288 17.23 8.03 2.02
N ARG A 289 17.38 8.83 0.96
CA ARG A 289 18.44 9.84 0.89
C ARG A 289 18.24 10.98 1.86
N LYS A 290 17.00 11.39 2.08
CA LYS A 290 16.64 12.45 3.04
C LYS A 290 16.71 11.94 4.50
N TYR A 291 16.38 10.66 4.72
CA TYR A 291 16.38 9.97 6.02
C TYR A 291 17.23 8.69 5.95
N PRO A 292 18.57 8.78 5.99
CA PRO A 292 19.45 7.62 5.72
C PRO A 292 19.31 6.47 6.71
N HIS A 293 18.79 6.73 7.91
CA HIS A 293 18.55 5.73 8.96
C HIS A 293 17.22 5.00 8.82
N ALA A 294 16.36 5.43 7.89
CA ALA A 294 15.04 4.83 7.73
C ALA A 294 15.14 3.42 7.16
N GLU A 295 14.43 2.48 7.74
CA GLU A 295 14.19 1.16 7.15
C GLU A 295 13.13 1.28 6.07
N ILE A 296 13.46 0.83 4.86
CA ILE A 296 12.57 0.87 3.70
C ILE A 296 12.04 -0.53 3.41
N ALA A 297 10.73 -0.61 3.19
CA ALA A 297 10.07 -1.83 2.72
C ALA A 297 9.21 -1.56 1.50
N PHE A 298 9.21 -2.49 0.55
CA PHE A 298 8.29 -2.53 -0.57
C PHE A 298 7.26 -3.62 -0.40
N SER A 299 6.01 -3.35 -0.76
CA SER A 299 5.00 -4.36 -1.03
C SER A 299 4.59 -4.26 -2.50
N CYS A 300 4.28 -5.40 -3.11
CA CYS A 300 3.94 -5.48 -4.53
C CYS A 300 2.54 -6.09 -4.72
N PRO A 301 1.47 -5.46 -4.17
CA PRO A 301 0.11 -5.97 -4.35
C PRO A 301 -0.33 -5.81 -5.79
N ARG A 302 -0.96 -6.85 -6.34
CA ARG A 302 -1.67 -6.78 -7.62
C ARG A 302 -3.16 -6.57 -7.39
N LEU A 303 -3.79 -5.80 -8.26
CA LEU A 303 -5.23 -5.66 -8.27
C LEU A 303 -5.91 -7.03 -8.43
N ARG A 304 -6.85 -7.32 -7.55
CA ARG A 304 -7.61 -8.58 -7.54
C ARG A 304 -9.11 -8.27 -7.57
N PRO A 305 -9.92 -9.14 -8.19
CA PRO A 305 -11.37 -9.01 -8.12
C PRO A 305 -11.84 -8.96 -6.66
N ILE A 306 -12.83 -8.12 -6.39
CA ILE A 306 -13.51 -8.07 -5.10
C ILE A 306 -14.96 -8.50 -5.25
N ILE A 307 -15.53 -8.99 -4.16
CA ILE A 307 -16.95 -9.38 -4.12
C ILE A 307 -17.82 -8.14 -4.37
N ASN A 308 -18.82 -8.29 -5.22
CA ASN A 308 -19.77 -7.25 -5.61
C ASN A 308 -19.18 -6.09 -6.44
N ASN A 309 -18.10 -6.33 -7.17
CA ASN A 309 -17.57 -5.32 -8.09
C ASN A 309 -16.97 -5.99 -9.34
N ASP A 310 -17.65 -5.85 -10.47
CA ASP A 310 -17.24 -6.31 -11.80
C ASP A 310 -16.56 -5.23 -12.66
N ARG A 311 -16.47 -3.99 -12.13
CA ARG A 311 -15.93 -2.82 -12.85
C ARG A 311 -14.42 -2.77 -12.94
N ILE A 312 -13.75 -3.64 -12.20
CA ILE A 312 -12.29 -3.67 -12.11
C ILE A 312 -11.79 -4.90 -12.85
N ASN A 313 -11.03 -4.67 -13.89
CA ASN A 313 -10.35 -5.72 -14.63
C ASN A 313 -8.88 -5.82 -14.22
N PRO A 314 -8.46 -6.86 -13.46
CA PRO A 314 -7.09 -6.99 -12.95
C PRO A 314 -6.10 -7.58 -13.97
N MET A 315 -6.39 -7.57 -15.26
CA MET A 315 -5.74 -8.40 -16.28
C MET A 315 -4.35 -7.94 -16.73
N ASP A 316 -3.86 -6.76 -16.30
CA ASP A 316 -2.67 -6.16 -16.92
C ASP A 316 -1.34 -6.56 -16.24
N VAL A 317 -1.39 -7.14 -15.03
CA VAL A 317 -0.19 -7.50 -14.28
C VAL A 317 -0.18 -9.00 -13.96
N HIS A 318 0.48 -9.75 -14.84
CA HIS A 318 0.69 -11.18 -14.70
C HIS A 318 1.97 -11.49 -13.90
N GLU A 319 2.25 -12.76 -13.66
CA GLU A 319 3.41 -13.21 -12.89
C GLU A 319 4.75 -12.69 -13.43
N PRO A 320 5.02 -12.67 -14.75
CA PRO A 320 6.27 -12.13 -15.29
C PRO A 320 6.46 -10.65 -14.98
N GLN A 321 5.40 -9.84 -15.08
CA GLN A 321 5.45 -8.42 -14.76
C GLN A 321 5.66 -8.18 -13.25
N LEU A 322 4.98 -8.96 -12.41
CA LEU A 322 5.19 -8.90 -10.96
C LEU A 322 6.64 -9.27 -10.59
N LEU A 323 7.15 -10.35 -11.15
CA LEU A 323 8.53 -10.80 -10.93
C LEU A 323 9.53 -9.73 -11.38
N GLN A 324 9.30 -9.11 -12.54
CA GLN A 324 10.10 -8.00 -13.04
C GLN A 324 10.16 -6.85 -12.02
N VAL A 325 9.01 -6.41 -11.50
CA VAL A 325 8.93 -5.32 -10.51
C VAL A 325 9.67 -5.68 -9.22
N VAL A 326 9.44 -6.87 -8.67
CA VAL A 326 10.11 -7.36 -7.45
C VAL A 326 11.63 -7.39 -7.62
N CYS A 327 12.11 -7.93 -8.74
CA CYS A 327 13.55 -7.99 -9.03
C CYS A 327 14.15 -6.60 -9.27
N ALA A 328 13.42 -5.70 -9.95
CA ALA A 328 13.87 -4.34 -10.18
C ALA A 328 14.02 -3.55 -8.85
N TYR A 329 13.06 -3.68 -7.92
CA TYR A 329 13.21 -3.11 -6.57
C TYR A 329 14.42 -3.65 -5.83
N ARG A 330 14.65 -4.96 -5.85
CA ARG A 330 15.81 -5.59 -5.22
C ARG A 330 17.13 -5.07 -5.79
N LEU A 331 17.19 -4.88 -7.09
CA LEU A 331 18.41 -4.39 -7.76
C LEU A 331 18.63 -2.90 -7.53
N PHE A 332 17.57 -2.10 -7.51
CA PHE A 332 17.66 -0.64 -7.32
C PHE A 332 17.95 -0.26 -5.86
N MET A 333 17.27 -0.92 -4.91
CA MET A 333 17.43 -0.68 -3.47
C MET A 333 17.74 -1.99 -2.74
N PRO A 334 18.98 -2.49 -2.82
CA PRO A 334 19.32 -3.85 -2.39
C PRO A 334 19.14 -4.10 -0.88
N PHE A 335 19.12 -3.05 -0.06
CA PHE A 335 18.89 -3.12 1.39
C PHE A 335 17.42 -3.06 1.80
N ALA A 336 16.53 -2.69 0.89
CA ALA A 336 15.11 -2.59 1.21
C ALA A 336 14.49 -3.98 1.42
N SER A 337 13.61 -4.10 2.39
CA SER A 337 12.77 -5.29 2.55
C SER A 337 11.74 -5.36 1.42
N ILE A 338 11.42 -6.57 0.97
CA ILE A 338 10.34 -6.78 -0.01
C ILE A 338 9.36 -7.78 0.57
N THR A 339 8.12 -7.33 0.76
CA THR A 339 7.02 -8.13 1.28
C THR A 339 6.27 -8.78 0.13
N VAL A 340 6.16 -10.10 0.18
CA VAL A 340 5.36 -10.89 -0.77
C VAL A 340 4.16 -11.44 -0.01
N SER A 341 2.97 -11.19 -0.53
CA SER A 341 1.73 -11.72 0.04
C SER A 341 1.58 -13.21 -0.25
N THR A 342 1.08 -13.99 0.71
CA THR A 342 0.70 -15.39 0.51
C THR A 342 -0.42 -15.59 -0.51
N ARG A 343 -1.05 -14.52 -0.98
CA ARG A 343 -2.04 -14.54 -2.08
C ARG A 343 -1.38 -14.64 -3.46
N GLU A 344 -0.06 -14.48 -3.52
CA GLU A 344 0.77 -14.60 -4.72
C GLU A 344 1.44 -15.99 -4.77
N CYS A 345 0.67 -17.04 -4.95
CA CYS A 345 1.15 -18.40 -5.08
C CYS A 345 0.67 -19.04 -6.39
#